data_487baa3c6340d46249426868206c721a
#
_entry.id   487baa3c6340d46249426868206c721a
#
_cell.length_a   1.000
_cell.length_b   1.000
_cell.length_c   1.000
_cell.angle_alpha   90.00
_cell.angle_beta   90.00
_cell.angle_gamma   90.00
#
_symmetry.space_group_name_H-M   'P 1'
#
loop_
_entity.id
_entity.type
_entity.pdbx_description
1 polymer ?
#
loop_
_entity_poly.entity_id
_entity_poly.type
_entity_poly.pdbx_seq_one_letter_code
_entity_poly.pdbx_strand_id
1 'polypeptide(L)'
;EAANIRLMFEMYAQPTTSYGDITRYFAEQGILFNGKELIRPTLAQMLRNPVYVQADLDVYEFFKSQGTVIVNDAADFTGMNGCYLYQGRDVKPSKKNDLKDQMLVLAPHEGIVPSDIWLTCRKKLMNNMKIQSARKATHTWLAGKIKCGNCGYALMSIFNPSGKQYLRCTKRLDNKSCPGCGKIITSELEAVVYQQMIKKLASYKTLTGRKKAAKANPKITALQVELA
;
A
#
# COMPACT_ATOMS: atom_id res chain seq x y z
N GLU A 1 -25.29 15.52 -0.57
CA GLU A 1 -23.96 15.03 -1.00
C GLU A 1 -22.91 15.16 0.11
N ALA A 2 -22.78 16.32 0.78
CA ALA A 2 -21.79 16.56 1.83
C ALA A 2 -21.82 15.49 2.95
N ALA A 3 -23.01 15.09 3.42
CA ALA A 3 -23.16 14.05 4.43
C ALA A 3 -22.62 12.69 3.96
N ASN A 4 -22.86 12.36 2.69
CA ASN A 4 -22.35 11.10 2.09
C ASN A 4 -20.83 11.14 1.94
N ILE A 5 -20.25 12.29 1.65
CA ILE A 5 -18.79 12.46 1.61
C ILE A 5 -18.19 12.28 3.01
N ARG A 6 -18.77 12.89 4.07
CA ARG A 6 -18.32 12.65 5.45
C ARG A 6 -18.37 11.17 5.81
N LEU A 7 -19.52 10.55 5.59
CA LEU A 7 -19.71 9.12 5.88
C LEU A 7 -18.66 8.25 5.17
N MET A 8 -18.35 8.55 3.92
CA MET A 8 -17.32 7.84 3.16
C MET A 8 -15.93 7.91 3.82
N PHE A 9 -15.54 9.10 4.29
CA PHE A 9 -14.27 9.30 5.00
C PHE A 9 -14.29 8.62 6.37
N GLU A 10 -15.35 8.74 7.15
CA GLU A 10 -15.52 8.09 8.45
C GLU A 10 -15.44 6.57 8.32
N MET A 11 -16.11 5.97 7.33
CA MET A 11 -16.01 4.54 7.03
C MET A 11 -14.58 4.14 6.68
N TYR A 12 -13.90 4.92 5.84
CA TYR A 12 -12.54 4.56 5.42
C TYR A 12 -11.51 4.77 6.53
N ALA A 13 -11.73 5.68 7.46
CA ALA A 13 -10.88 5.87 8.63
C ALA A 13 -10.83 4.64 9.54
N GLN A 14 -11.88 3.80 9.53
CA GLN A 14 -11.88 2.54 10.26
C GLN A 14 -10.79 1.60 9.77
N PRO A 15 -10.00 0.96 10.66
CA PRO A 15 -8.84 0.15 10.26
C PRO A 15 -9.17 -0.99 9.29
N THR A 16 -10.31 -1.65 9.49
CA THR A 16 -10.71 -2.86 8.76
C THR A 16 -11.48 -2.60 7.47
N THR A 17 -12.00 -1.39 7.25
CA THR A 17 -12.83 -1.06 6.09
C THR A 17 -11.99 -0.92 4.83
N SER A 18 -12.37 -1.64 3.78
CA SER A 18 -11.77 -1.56 2.45
C SER A 18 -12.58 -0.69 1.49
N TYR A 19 -12.00 -0.33 0.33
CA TYR A 19 -12.76 0.34 -0.74
C TYR A 19 -13.97 -0.49 -1.21
N GLY A 20 -13.82 -1.82 -1.21
CA GLY A 20 -14.90 -2.72 -1.62
C GLY A 20 -16.10 -2.66 -0.69
N ASP A 21 -15.88 -2.54 0.61
CA ASP A 21 -16.95 -2.46 1.60
C ASP A 21 -17.72 -1.15 1.46
N ILE A 22 -17.00 -0.03 1.27
CA ILE A 22 -17.61 1.27 1.05
C ILE A 22 -18.44 1.28 -0.25
N THR A 23 -17.87 0.86 -1.37
CA THR A 23 -18.59 0.88 -2.66
C THR A 23 -19.81 -0.02 -2.63
N ARG A 24 -19.76 -1.15 -1.92
CA ARG A 24 -20.91 -2.06 -1.73
C ARG A 24 -22.00 -1.39 -0.89
N TYR A 25 -21.62 -0.82 0.26
CA TYR A 25 -22.56 -0.10 1.12
C TYR A 25 -23.32 0.99 0.37
N PHE A 26 -22.60 1.84 -0.39
CA PHE A 26 -23.24 2.93 -1.15
C PHE A 26 -24.14 2.41 -2.26
N ALA A 27 -23.77 1.31 -2.91
CA ALA A 27 -24.63 0.65 -3.92
C ALA A 27 -25.89 0.05 -3.30
N GLU A 28 -25.78 -0.63 -2.15
CA GLU A 28 -26.89 -1.21 -1.40
C GLU A 28 -27.88 -0.13 -0.90
N GLN A 29 -27.36 1.05 -0.55
CA GLN A 29 -28.18 2.22 -0.15
C GLN A 29 -28.73 3.00 -1.36
N GLY A 30 -28.41 2.62 -2.60
CA GLY A 30 -28.83 3.31 -3.80
C GLY A 30 -28.28 4.74 -3.94
N ILE A 31 -27.17 5.05 -3.24
CA ILE A 31 -26.57 6.39 -3.25
C ILE A 31 -25.68 6.55 -4.48
N LEU A 32 -26.00 7.55 -5.28
CA LEU A 32 -25.28 7.89 -6.50
C LEU A 32 -24.43 9.15 -6.30
N PHE A 33 -23.25 9.20 -6.92
CA PHE A 33 -22.40 10.38 -7.03
C PHE A 33 -22.41 10.90 -8.48
N ASN A 34 -22.88 12.10 -8.69
CA ASN A 34 -23.09 12.68 -10.04
C ASN A 34 -23.92 11.74 -10.95
N GLY A 35 -24.97 11.13 -10.39
CA GLY A 35 -25.86 10.21 -11.12
C GLY A 35 -25.27 8.85 -11.48
N LYS A 36 -24.10 8.48 -10.90
CA LYS A 36 -23.41 7.21 -11.16
C LYS A 36 -23.08 6.49 -9.87
N GLU A 37 -23.01 5.16 -9.93
CA GLU A 37 -22.51 4.36 -8.82
C GLU A 37 -21.05 4.69 -8.47
N LEU A 38 -20.76 4.67 -7.17
CA LEU A 38 -19.41 4.90 -6.66
C LEU A 38 -18.51 3.69 -6.95
N ILE A 39 -17.54 3.85 -7.82
CA ILE A 39 -16.55 2.81 -8.14
C ILE A 39 -15.24 3.04 -7.37
N ARG A 40 -14.48 1.96 -7.12
CA ARG A 40 -13.23 2.00 -6.35
C ARG A 40 -12.20 3.04 -6.83
N PRO A 41 -11.94 3.23 -8.14
CA PRO A 41 -11.02 4.28 -8.60
C PRO A 41 -11.47 5.70 -8.22
N THR A 42 -12.78 5.99 -8.39
CA THR A 42 -13.35 7.29 -8.02
C THR A 42 -13.27 7.52 -6.51
N LEU A 43 -13.65 6.52 -5.70
CA LEU A 43 -13.50 6.56 -4.25
C LEU A 43 -12.04 6.86 -3.84
N ALA A 44 -11.08 6.18 -4.45
CA ALA A 44 -9.66 6.39 -4.17
C ALA A 44 -9.18 7.80 -4.54
N GLN A 45 -9.73 8.40 -5.59
CA GLN A 45 -9.47 9.81 -5.94
C GLN A 45 -10.07 10.77 -4.91
N MET A 46 -11.34 10.57 -4.54
CA MET A 46 -12.02 11.43 -3.56
C MET A 46 -11.30 11.42 -2.21
N LEU A 47 -10.93 10.25 -1.69
CA LEU A 47 -10.20 10.12 -0.43
C LEU A 47 -8.80 10.77 -0.42
N ARG A 48 -8.23 11.02 -1.59
CA ARG A 48 -6.93 11.69 -1.72
C ARG A 48 -7.04 13.20 -1.86
N ASN A 49 -8.20 13.67 -2.30
CA ASN A 49 -8.37 15.05 -2.68
C ASN A 49 -8.50 15.95 -1.44
N PRO A 50 -7.60 16.92 -1.23
CA PRO A 50 -7.70 17.84 -0.10
C PRO A 50 -8.80 18.88 -0.24
N VAL A 51 -9.56 18.89 -1.33
CA VAL A 51 -10.72 19.76 -1.51
C VAL A 51 -11.78 19.58 -0.42
N TYR A 52 -11.83 18.39 0.17
CA TYR A 52 -12.84 18.06 1.18
C TYR A 52 -12.39 18.33 2.62
N VAL A 53 -11.11 18.54 2.89
CA VAL A 53 -10.59 18.67 4.24
C VAL A 53 -10.89 20.05 4.84
N GLN A 54 -11.18 20.11 6.11
CA GLN A 54 -11.11 21.33 6.92
C GLN A 54 -9.64 21.59 7.25
N ALA A 55 -8.99 22.43 6.45
CA ALA A 55 -7.55 22.60 6.49
C ALA A 55 -7.12 23.44 7.69
N ASP A 56 -6.56 22.78 8.68
CA ASP A 56 -5.93 23.32 9.86
C ASP A 56 -4.39 23.22 9.81
N LEU A 57 -3.74 23.57 10.90
CA LEU A 57 -2.29 23.54 11.01
C LEU A 57 -1.73 22.12 10.82
N ASP A 58 -2.44 21.06 11.23
CA ASP A 58 -1.99 19.67 11.06
C ASP A 58 -1.95 19.28 9.57
N VAL A 59 -2.91 19.77 8.79
CA VAL A 59 -2.94 19.61 7.32
C VAL A 59 -1.78 20.37 6.68
N TYR A 60 -1.50 21.60 7.12
CA TYR A 60 -0.35 22.38 6.66
C TYR A 60 0.96 21.63 6.90
N GLU A 61 1.21 21.17 8.13
CA GLU A 61 2.44 20.44 8.48
C GLU A 61 2.54 19.09 7.74
N PHE A 62 1.43 18.41 7.53
CA PHE A 62 1.40 17.20 6.72
C PHE A 62 1.92 17.46 5.29
N PHE A 63 1.37 18.44 4.57
CA PHE A 63 1.81 18.72 3.21
C PHE A 63 3.24 19.25 3.15
N LYS A 64 3.64 20.09 4.09
CA LYS A 64 5.01 20.59 4.23
C LYS A 64 6.01 19.45 4.43
N SER A 65 5.68 18.48 5.27
CA SER A 65 6.53 17.29 5.50
C SER A 65 6.70 16.40 4.27
N GLN A 66 5.75 16.48 3.32
CA GLN A 66 5.80 15.74 2.05
C GLN A 66 6.54 16.50 0.93
N GLY A 67 7.04 17.69 1.20
CA GLY A 67 7.75 18.52 0.21
C GLY A 67 6.83 19.26 -0.77
N THR A 68 5.58 19.49 -0.39
CA THR A 68 4.62 20.28 -1.16
C THR A 68 4.94 21.78 -0.99
N VAL A 69 4.84 22.56 -2.06
CA VAL A 69 4.95 24.01 -2.03
C VAL A 69 3.62 24.59 -1.57
N ILE A 70 3.59 25.22 -0.39
CA ILE A 70 2.36 25.82 0.17
C ILE A 70 2.39 27.33 -0.10
N VAL A 71 1.33 27.85 -0.70
CA VAL A 71 1.26 29.25 -1.12
C VAL A 71 0.81 30.18 0.01
N ASN A 72 -0.10 29.71 0.85
CA ASN A 72 -0.65 30.47 1.96
C ASN A 72 0.23 30.35 3.21
N ASP A 73 0.14 31.35 4.09
CA ASP A 73 0.83 31.30 5.38
C ASP A 73 0.18 30.27 6.33
N ALA A 74 0.97 29.74 7.25
CA ALA A 74 0.47 28.78 8.23
C ALA A 74 -0.69 29.32 9.09
N ALA A 75 -0.71 30.65 9.34
CA ALA A 75 -1.77 31.32 10.10
C ALA A 75 -3.13 31.30 9.38
N ASP A 76 -3.16 31.13 8.06
CA ASP A 76 -4.39 31.09 7.26
C ASP A 76 -5.12 29.75 7.41
N PHE A 77 -4.43 28.71 7.90
CA PHE A 77 -4.98 27.37 8.07
C PHE A 77 -5.81 27.27 9.37
N THR A 78 -6.98 27.84 9.33
CA THR A 78 -7.89 27.97 10.49
C THR A 78 -8.84 26.78 10.68
N GLY A 79 -8.81 25.78 9.81
CA GLY A 79 -9.75 24.66 9.85
C GLY A 79 -11.10 24.93 9.16
N MET A 80 -11.24 26.06 8.49
CA MET A 80 -12.51 26.43 7.81
C MET A 80 -12.53 26.00 6.35
N ASN A 81 -11.47 26.27 5.64
CA ASN A 81 -11.40 26.14 4.18
C ASN A 81 -10.87 24.78 3.75
N GLY A 82 -11.31 24.32 2.57
CA GLY A 82 -10.67 23.21 1.85
C GLY A 82 -9.36 23.63 1.19
N CYS A 83 -8.69 22.71 0.51
CA CYS A 83 -7.48 23.02 -0.25
C CYS A 83 -7.58 22.54 -1.70
N TYR A 84 -6.92 23.27 -2.59
CA TYR A 84 -6.62 22.81 -3.94
C TYR A 84 -5.16 22.34 -4.02
N LEU A 85 -4.97 21.23 -4.70
CA LEU A 85 -3.66 20.68 -4.97
C LEU A 85 -3.42 20.70 -6.48
N TYR A 86 -2.44 21.47 -6.90
CA TYR A 86 -2.09 21.64 -8.31
C TYR A 86 -0.84 20.87 -8.68
N GLN A 87 -0.92 20.16 -9.79
CA GLN A 87 0.22 19.60 -10.50
C GLN A 87 0.47 20.45 -11.75
N GLY A 88 1.71 20.75 -12.07
CA GLY A 88 2.02 21.50 -13.30
C GLY A 88 1.44 20.83 -14.56
N ARG A 89 1.14 21.62 -15.59
CA ARG A 89 0.51 21.14 -16.85
C ARG A 89 1.33 20.07 -17.57
N ASP A 90 2.65 20.09 -17.41
CA ASP A 90 3.58 19.21 -18.11
C ASP A 90 3.85 17.88 -17.38
N VAL A 91 3.27 17.71 -16.20
CA VAL A 91 3.43 16.49 -15.40
C VAL A 91 2.37 15.48 -15.81
N LYS A 92 2.78 14.36 -16.41
CA LYS A 92 1.87 13.23 -16.65
C LYS A 92 1.31 12.74 -15.31
N PRO A 93 -0.02 12.56 -15.18
CA PRO A 93 -0.62 12.08 -13.95
C PRO A 93 0.04 10.75 -13.57
N SER A 94 0.86 10.79 -12.54
CA SER A 94 1.48 9.58 -11.99
C SER A 94 0.45 8.82 -11.18
N LYS A 95 0.41 7.49 -11.32
CA LYS A 95 -0.36 6.62 -10.41
C LYS A 95 0.18 6.66 -8.98
N LYS A 96 1.41 7.13 -8.80
CA LYS A 96 2.02 7.39 -7.50
C LYS A 96 1.77 8.87 -7.20
N ASN A 97 0.97 9.13 -6.17
CA ASN A 97 0.77 10.48 -5.66
C ASN A 97 2.01 10.93 -4.88
N ASP A 98 3.03 11.27 -5.62
CA ASP A 98 4.15 12.01 -5.06
C ASP A 98 3.66 13.44 -4.84
N LEU A 99 3.65 13.90 -3.61
CA LEU A 99 3.23 15.26 -3.24
C LEU A 99 4.38 16.25 -3.35
N LYS A 100 5.59 15.75 -3.59
CA LYS A 100 6.76 16.58 -3.79
C LYS A 100 6.58 17.47 -5.02
N ASP A 101 6.93 18.72 -4.89
CA ASP A 101 6.86 19.74 -5.94
C ASP A 101 5.43 20.06 -6.45
N GLN A 102 4.39 19.53 -5.79
CA GLN A 102 3.02 19.99 -6.02
C GLN A 102 2.76 21.29 -5.26
N MET A 103 1.79 22.07 -5.71
CA MET A 103 1.41 23.34 -5.10
C MET A 103 0.08 23.20 -4.36
N LEU A 104 0.06 23.54 -3.07
CA LEU A 104 -1.15 23.57 -2.24
C LEU A 104 -1.60 25.01 -2.03
N VAL A 105 -2.90 25.26 -2.23
CA VAL A 105 -3.53 26.58 -2.03
C VAL A 105 -4.82 26.37 -1.27
N LEU A 106 -5.12 27.24 -0.29
CA LEU A 106 -6.42 27.26 0.37
C LEU A 106 -7.54 27.60 -0.63
N ALA A 107 -8.61 26.84 -0.56
CA ALA A 107 -9.77 27.03 -1.41
C ALA A 107 -10.74 28.05 -0.80
N PRO A 108 -11.55 28.78 -1.60
CA PRO A 108 -12.53 29.73 -1.08
C PRO A 108 -13.76 29.06 -0.46
N HIS A 109 -13.96 27.75 -0.63
CA HIS A 109 -15.08 27.01 -0.07
C HIS A 109 -14.71 26.36 1.27
N GLU A 110 -15.72 26.11 2.08
CA GLU A 110 -15.58 25.44 3.36
C GLU A 110 -15.23 23.94 3.17
N GLY A 111 -14.35 23.43 4.03
CA GLY A 111 -14.04 22.02 4.12
C GLY A 111 -15.23 21.23 4.71
N ILE A 112 -15.39 19.98 4.28
CA ILE A 112 -16.50 19.12 4.69
C ILE A 112 -16.08 18.11 5.76
N VAL A 113 -14.82 17.67 5.72
CA VAL A 113 -14.27 16.56 6.52
C VAL A 113 -13.27 17.11 7.53
N PRO A 114 -13.41 16.78 8.83
CA PRO A 114 -12.44 17.14 9.85
C PRO A 114 -11.01 16.67 9.48
N SER A 115 -10.02 17.48 9.85
CA SER A 115 -8.61 17.25 9.50
C SER A 115 -8.08 15.91 10.01
N ASP A 116 -8.41 15.53 11.23
CA ASP A 116 -8.01 14.27 11.87
C ASP A 116 -8.49 13.02 11.10
N ILE A 117 -9.76 13.02 10.67
CA ILE A 117 -10.36 11.96 9.85
C ILE A 117 -9.68 11.91 8.48
N TRP A 118 -9.52 13.06 7.82
CA TRP A 118 -8.88 13.14 6.51
C TRP A 118 -7.42 12.65 6.57
N LEU A 119 -6.66 13.11 7.55
CA LEU A 119 -5.26 12.70 7.76
C LEU A 119 -5.14 11.20 8.06
N THR A 120 -6.06 10.64 8.84
CA THR A 120 -6.12 9.19 9.10
C THR A 120 -6.33 8.41 7.81
N CYS A 121 -7.28 8.85 6.97
CA CYS A 121 -7.52 8.27 5.65
C CYS A 121 -6.28 8.40 4.76
N ARG A 122 -5.62 9.55 4.76
CA ARG A 122 -4.42 9.80 3.95
C ARG A 122 -3.24 8.93 4.37
N LYS A 123 -2.98 8.80 5.67
CA LYS A 123 -1.96 7.90 6.21
C LYS A 123 -2.25 6.44 5.86
N LYS A 124 -3.50 5.99 5.97
CA LYS A 124 -3.93 4.65 5.57
C LYS A 124 -3.69 4.40 4.08
N LEU A 125 -4.02 5.37 3.22
CA LEU A 125 -3.75 5.32 1.78
C LEU A 125 -2.26 5.19 1.45
N MET A 126 -1.42 5.95 2.13
CA MET A 126 0.04 5.91 1.93
C MET A 126 0.62 4.57 2.38
N ASN A 127 0.12 4.00 3.48
CA ASN A 127 0.53 2.69 3.96
C ASN A 127 0.06 1.56 3.04
N ASN A 128 -1.17 1.62 2.53
CA ASN A 128 -1.69 0.63 1.60
C ASN A 128 -0.94 0.59 0.26
N MET A 129 -0.32 1.70 -0.16
CA MET A 129 0.54 1.72 -1.35
C MET A 129 1.84 0.92 -1.17
N LYS A 130 2.28 0.72 0.07
CA LYS A 130 3.47 -0.08 0.39
C LYS A 130 3.18 -1.58 0.47
N ILE A 131 1.93 -1.95 0.75
CA ILE A 131 1.50 -3.34 0.77
C ILE A 131 1.16 -3.72 -0.66
N GLN A 132 2.09 -4.40 -1.33
CA GLN A 132 1.75 -5.11 -2.55
C GLN A 132 0.65 -6.11 -2.17
N SER A 133 -0.58 -5.90 -2.70
CA SER A 133 -1.65 -6.85 -2.48
C SER A 133 -1.14 -8.22 -2.92
N ALA A 134 -1.04 -9.15 -1.99
CA ALA A 134 -0.74 -10.53 -2.30
C ALA A 134 -1.91 -11.04 -3.15
N ARG A 135 -1.82 -10.89 -4.47
CA ARG A 135 -2.73 -11.57 -5.38
C ARG A 135 -2.62 -13.04 -5.04
N LYS A 136 -3.74 -13.67 -4.71
CA LYS A 136 -3.77 -15.13 -4.51
C LYS A 136 -3.14 -15.75 -5.75
N ALA A 137 -2.01 -16.42 -5.56
CA ALA A 137 -1.33 -17.11 -6.63
C ALA A 137 -2.25 -18.24 -7.09
N THR A 138 -2.89 -18.07 -8.25
CA THR A 138 -3.84 -19.05 -8.80
C THR A 138 -3.14 -20.22 -9.49
N HIS A 139 -1.90 -20.01 -9.94
CA HIS A 139 -1.20 -20.98 -10.80
C HIS A 139 0.10 -21.49 -10.20
N THR A 140 0.78 -20.69 -9.38
CA THR A 140 2.03 -21.07 -8.71
C THR A 140 2.24 -20.20 -7.47
N TRP A 141 2.68 -20.79 -6.38
CA TRP A 141 3.02 -20.06 -5.15
C TRP A 141 4.27 -19.17 -5.32
N LEU A 142 5.03 -19.37 -6.42
CA LEU A 142 6.18 -18.55 -6.79
C LEU A 142 5.80 -17.26 -7.51
N ALA A 143 4.53 -17.06 -7.85
CA ALA A 143 4.07 -15.87 -8.58
C ALA A 143 4.47 -14.56 -7.87
N GLY A 144 5.12 -13.67 -8.63
CA GLY A 144 5.61 -12.37 -8.13
C GLY A 144 6.85 -12.42 -7.23
N LYS A 145 7.31 -13.62 -6.83
CA LYS A 145 8.47 -13.79 -5.96
C LYS A 145 9.77 -14.05 -6.74
N ILE A 146 9.66 -14.65 -7.92
CA ILE A 146 10.81 -14.97 -8.78
C ILE A 146 11.00 -13.89 -9.82
N LYS A 147 12.26 -13.52 -10.02
CA LYS A 147 12.68 -12.48 -10.95
C LYS A 147 13.65 -13.04 -11.97
N CYS A 148 13.66 -12.42 -13.14
CA CYS A 148 14.61 -12.73 -14.21
C CYS A 148 16.03 -12.36 -13.78
N GLY A 149 16.99 -13.29 -13.88
CA GLY A 149 18.39 -13.03 -13.53
C GLY A 149 19.06 -11.98 -14.43
N ASN A 150 18.58 -11.78 -15.68
CA ASN A 150 19.16 -10.81 -16.61
C ASN A 150 18.64 -9.37 -16.42
N CYS A 151 17.37 -9.19 -16.04
CA CYS A 151 16.77 -7.85 -16.01
C CYS A 151 16.04 -7.50 -14.71
N GLY A 152 15.96 -8.41 -13.74
CA GLY A 152 15.28 -8.19 -12.47
C GLY A 152 13.74 -8.10 -12.52
N TYR A 153 13.13 -8.18 -13.71
CA TYR A 153 11.67 -8.18 -13.85
C TYR A 153 11.05 -9.51 -13.40
N ALA A 154 9.81 -9.45 -12.93
CA ALA A 154 9.08 -10.64 -12.49
C ALA A 154 8.93 -11.67 -13.62
N LEU A 155 8.94 -12.95 -13.26
CA LEU A 155 8.56 -14.01 -14.16
C LEU A 155 7.04 -14.19 -14.15
N MET A 156 6.47 -14.36 -15.36
CA MET A 156 5.05 -14.60 -15.57
C MET A 156 4.82 -16.07 -15.88
N SER A 157 3.74 -16.62 -15.31
CA SER A 157 3.28 -17.97 -15.63
C SER A 157 2.47 -17.98 -16.92
N ILE A 158 2.83 -18.88 -17.84
CA ILE A 158 2.16 -19.08 -19.13
C ILE A 158 1.87 -20.56 -19.30
N PHE A 159 0.70 -20.86 -19.85
CA PHE A 159 0.35 -22.21 -20.29
C PHE A 159 0.61 -22.35 -21.78
N ASN A 160 1.12 -23.50 -22.18
CA ASN A 160 1.15 -23.86 -23.59
C ASN A 160 -0.18 -24.57 -23.99
N PRO A 161 -0.41 -24.79 -25.29
CA PRO A 161 -1.64 -25.48 -25.75
C PRO A 161 -1.80 -26.90 -25.16
N SER A 162 -0.72 -27.55 -24.74
CA SER A 162 -0.75 -28.87 -24.07
C SER A 162 -0.99 -28.79 -22.56
N GLY A 163 -1.33 -27.62 -22.02
CA GLY A 163 -1.62 -27.42 -20.59
C GLY A 163 -0.37 -27.37 -19.68
N LYS A 164 0.84 -27.53 -20.21
CA LYS A 164 2.05 -27.40 -19.41
C LYS A 164 2.34 -25.95 -19.04
N GLN A 165 2.68 -25.72 -17.79
CA GLN A 165 2.92 -24.40 -17.21
C GLN A 165 4.41 -24.05 -17.21
N TYR A 166 4.74 -22.86 -17.71
CA TYR A 166 6.10 -22.33 -17.79
C TYR A 166 6.18 -20.94 -17.18
N LEU A 167 7.34 -20.61 -16.61
CA LEU A 167 7.70 -19.27 -16.20
C LEU A 167 8.57 -18.60 -17.26
N ARG A 168 8.25 -17.36 -17.62
CA ARG A 168 9.00 -16.56 -18.60
C ARG A 168 9.13 -15.12 -18.14
N CYS A 169 10.17 -14.46 -18.59
CA CYS A 169 10.42 -13.05 -18.28
C CYS A 169 9.34 -12.16 -18.90
N THR A 170 8.65 -11.35 -18.08
CA THR A 170 7.62 -10.41 -18.52
C THR A 170 8.18 -9.40 -19.54
N LYS A 171 9.35 -8.82 -19.28
CA LYS A 171 9.97 -7.86 -20.17
C LYS A 171 10.32 -8.43 -21.56
N ARG A 172 10.65 -9.73 -21.62
CA ARG A 172 10.84 -10.40 -22.91
C ARG A 172 9.54 -10.62 -23.66
N LEU A 173 8.43 -10.86 -22.92
CA LEU A 173 7.12 -11.07 -23.54
C LEU A 173 6.53 -9.78 -24.09
N ASP A 174 6.68 -8.68 -23.34
CA ASP A 174 6.06 -7.40 -23.69
C ASP A 174 6.76 -6.70 -24.87
N ASN A 175 8.07 -6.52 -24.78
CA ASN A 175 8.81 -5.68 -25.73
C ASN A 175 10.11 -6.29 -26.26
N LYS A 176 10.37 -7.56 -25.96
CA LYS A 176 11.57 -8.31 -26.37
C LYS A 176 12.92 -7.68 -25.95
N SER A 177 12.91 -6.65 -25.09
CA SER A 177 14.11 -5.92 -24.69
C SER A 177 15.00 -6.66 -23.67
N CYS A 178 14.66 -7.90 -23.33
CA CYS A 178 15.45 -8.76 -22.47
C CYS A 178 15.69 -10.12 -23.19
N PRO A 179 16.89 -10.68 -23.17
CA PRO A 179 17.14 -12.01 -23.71
C PRO A 179 16.34 -13.11 -22.96
N GLY A 180 15.90 -12.79 -21.72
CA GLY A 180 15.10 -13.66 -20.88
C GLY A 180 15.93 -14.77 -20.23
N CYS A 181 15.27 -15.62 -19.46
CA CYS A 181 15.84 -16.77 -18.76
C CYS A 181 15.42 -18.12 -19.41
N GLY A 182 14.93 -18.08 -20.65
CA GLY A 182 14.38 -19.26 -21.31
C GLY A 182 12.96 -19.60 -20.85
N LYS A 183 12.56 -20.84 -21.14
CA LYS A 183 11.33 -21.46 -20.64
C LYS A 183 11.68 -22.31 -19.41
N ILE A 184 11.15 -21.95 -18.25
CA ILE A 184 11.39 -22.71 -17.03
C ILE A 184 10.10 -23.45 -16.68
N ILE A 185 10.15 -24.76 -16.56
CA ILE A 185 8.99 -25.57 -16.14
C ILE A 185 8.65 -25.22 -14.69
N THR A 186 7.41 -24.83 -14.44
CA THR A 186 7.01 -24.31 -13.13
C THR A 186 7.17 -25.36 -12.03
N SER A 187 6.73 -26.60 -12.27
CA SER A 187 6.81 -27.69 -11.29
C SER A 187 8.25 -28.07 -10.92
N GLU A 188 9.16 -28.06 -11.87
CA GLU A 188 10.58 -28.33 -11.60
C GLU A 188 11.20 -27.24 -10.73
N LEU A 189 10.90 -25.98 -11.05
CA LEU A 189 11.39 -24.86 -10.25
C LEU A 189 10.80 -24.85 -8.84
N GLU A 190 9.50 -25.14 -8.71
CA GLU A 190 8.84 -25.28 -7.41
C GLU A 190 9.52 -26.36 -6.55
N ALA A 191 9.84 -27.51 -7.12
CA ALA A 191 10.53 -28.58 -6.41
C ALA A 191 11.92 -28.15 -5.94
N VAL A 192 12.70 -27.48 -6.80
CA VAL A 192 14.05 -26.99 -6.44
C VAL A 192 13.96 -25.93 -5.34
N VAL A 193 13.08 -24.95 -5.47
CA VAL A 193 12.92 -23.89 -4.46
C VAL A 193 12.45 -24.47 -3.13
N TYR A 194 11.49 -25.38 -3.14
CA TYR A 194 11.02 -26.07 -1.95
C TYR A 194 12.14 -26.80 -1.22
N GLN A 195 12.94 -27.57 -1.96
CA GLN A 195 14.11 -28.28 -1.41
C GLN A 195 15.11 -27.31 -0.74
N GLN A 196 15.41 -26.19 -1.41
CA GLN A 196 16.31 -25.17 -0.84
C GLN A 196 15.72 -24.49 0.39
N MET A 197 14.42 -24.24 0.42
CA MET A 197 13.72 -23.72 1.60
C MET A 197 13.82 -24.68 2.78
N ILE A 198 13.59 -25.98 2.58
CA ILE A 198 13.69 -26.99 3.63
C ILE A 198 15.12 -27.06 4.17
N LYS A 199 16.14 -27.09 3.30
CA LYS A 199 17.55 -27.05 3.73
C LYS A 199 17.85 -25.82 4.57
N LYS A 200 17.38 -24.65 4.15
CA LYS A 200 17.60 -23.41 4.87
C LYS A 200 16.85 -23.35 6.21
N LEU A 201 15.63 -23.86 6.27
CA LEU A 201 14.88 -24.00 7.52
C LEU A 201 15.56 -24.97 8.51
N ALA A 202 16.11 -26.09 8.02
CA ALA A 202 16.89 -27.02 8.83
C ALA A 202 18.13 -26.33 9.42
N SER A 203 18.85 -25.50 8.63
CA SER A 203 20.00 -24.74 9.12
C SER A 203 19.63 -23.72 10.21
N TYR A 204 18.46 -23.10 10.11
CA TYR A 204 17.97 -22.20 11.17
C TYR A 204 17.59 -22.96 12.45
N LYS A 205 16.97 -24.13 12.34
CA LYS A 205 16.67 -24.98 13.50
C LYS A 205 17.93 -25.38 14.24
N THR A 206 19.01 -25.69 13.55
CA THR A 206 20.31 -26.01 14.18
C THR A 206 20.93 -24.78 14.86
N LEU A 207 20.75 -23.59 14.30
CA LEU A 207 21.22 -22.34 14.91
C LEU A 207 20.40 -21.94 16.16
N THR A 208 19.08 -22.15 16.13
CA THR A 208 18.19 -21.85 17.27
C THR A 208 18.27 -22.94 18.35
N GLY A 209 18.62 -24.18 18.00
CA GLY A 209 18.88 -25.27 18.97
C GLY A 209 20.11 -25.05 19.84
N ARG A 210 21.02 -24.15 19.44
CA ARG A 210 22.08 -23.62 20.30
C ARG A 210 21.60 -22.42 21.11
N LYS A 211 20.51 -22.58 21.87
CA LYS A 211 20.29 -21.68 23.02
C LYS A 211 21.52 -21.87 23.92
N LYS A 212 22.39 -20.87 23.96
CA LYS A 212 23.35 -20.72 25.05
C LYS A 212 22.52 -20.89 26.30
N ALA A 213 22.81 -21.93 27.09
CA ALA A 213 22.23 -22.06 28.44
C ALA A 213 22.36 -20.67 29.05
N ALA A 214 21.20 -20.09 29.39
CA ALA A 214 21.19 -18.77 30.01
C ALA A 214 22.11 -18.92 31.21
N LYS A 215 23.22 -18.16 31.25
CA LYS A 215 24.10 -18.13 32.40
C LYS A 215 23.20 -17.76 33.55
N ALA A 216 23.01 -18.70 34.47
CA ALA A 216 22.20 -18.45 35.65
C ALA A 216 22.68 -17.13 36.27
N ASN A 217 21.78 -16.17 36.40
CA ASN A 217 22.14 -14.89 36.96
C ASN A 217 22.45 -15.13 38.44
N PRO A 218 23.69 -14.95 38.88
CA PRO A 218 24.06 -15.30 40.26
C PRO A 218 23.23 -14.55 41.30
N LYS A 219 22.67 -13.39 40.98
CA LYS A 219 21.72 -12.66 41.83
C LYS A 219 20.39 -13.37 42.03
N ILE A 220 19.87 -14.04 40.96
CA ILE A 220 18.60 -14.80 41.06
C ILE A 220 18.82 -16.05 41.89
N THR A 221 19.95 -16.72 41.73
CA THR A 221 20.29 -17.92 42.52
C THR A 221 20.50 -17.55 43.99
N ALA A 222 21.13 -16.41 44.30
CA ALA A 222 21.27 -15.92 45.67
C ALA A 222 19.92 -15.60 46.34
N LEU A 223 19.03 -14.92 45.64
CA LEU A 223 17.67 -14.62 46.12
C LEU A 223 16.80 -15.87 46.32
N GLN A 224 16.99 -16.90 45.48
CA GLN A 224 16.29 -18.18 45.68
C GLN A 224 16.79 -18.98 46.90
N VAL A 225 18.05 -18.80 47.27
CA VAL A 225 18.62 -19.41 48.51
C VAL A 225 18.20 -18.64 49.77
N GLU A 226 17.98 -17.33 49.69
CA GLU A 226 17.46 -16.52 50.81
C GLU A 226 15.96 -16.73 51.06
N LEU A 227 15.22 -17.26 50.12
CA LEU A 227 13.77 -17.54 50.23
C LEU A 227 13.44 -19.01 50.58
N ALA A 228 14.44 -19.87 50.69
CA ALA A 228 14.31 -21.28 51.09
C ALA A 228 14.71 -21.49 52.55
#